data_bcbdd1839cf0911a19fc33fce1390ef9
#
_entry.id   bcbdd1839cf0911a19fc33fce1390ef9
#
_cell.length_a   1.000
_cell.length_b   1.000
_cell.length_c   1.000
_cell.angle_alpha   90.00
_cell.angle_beta   90.00
_cell.angle_gamma   90.00
#
_symmetry.space_group_name_H-M   'P 1'
#
loop_
_entity.id
_entity.type
_entity.pdbx_description
1 polymer ?
#
loop_
_entity_poly.entity_id
_entity_poly.type
_entity_poly.pdbx_seq_one_letter_code
_entity_poly.pdbx_strand_id
1 'polypeptide(L)'
;MRKILITGVNGLIGSAIAELLLSKNEVIGTSIEKNNQTGLDFQYIQSNITDNKTLQNLPKPIDIIVHCAAIITGDDFSNALINTNCIGIQNTASYAINANCKNLIFLSSLPIIGKPSIVPITETHPINPPTIYHITKYFGELALQNLLGKDRVIVFRIPSPIGRKTAPNKIVPVFVKNAIENIDFNILGQGKRIQNYIDVRDIARAVECAIEQESSGIFNIASEHSYSNKELAELCINLFNSSSKINYAGEDKEEDFQWIVSTDKAKRELGFTAKYSIEETLMDISKNFKK
;
A
#
# COMPACT_ATOMS: atom_id res chain seq x y z
N MET A 1 -17.60 12.83 14.62
CA MET A 1 -16.51 11.84 14.71
C MET A 1 -17.01 10.57 14.02
N ARG A 2 -16.30 10.07 13.02
CA ARG A 2 -16.68 8.85 12.28
C ARG A 2 -16.09 7.63 12.96
N LYS A 3 -16.80 6.49 12.93
CA LYS A 3 -16.33 5.19 13.41
C LYS A 3 -15.72 4.42 12.25
N ILE A 4 -14.40 4.19 12.30
CA ILE A 4 -13.62 3.64 11.20
C ILE A 4 -13.01 2.30 11.61
N LEU A 5 -13.30 1.25 10.85
CA LEU A 5 -12.66 -0.06 11.00
C LEU A 5 -11.49 -0.18 10.03
N ILE A 6 -10.31 -0.53 10.54
CA ILE A 6 -9.11 -0.80 9.74
C ILE A 6 -8.76 -2.28 9.85
N THR A 7 -8.88 -3.03 8.75
CA THR A 7 -8.41 -4.42 8.71
C THR A 7 -6.93 -4.47 8.37
N GLY A 8 -6.18 -5.43 8.95
CA GLY A 8 -4.73 -5.48 8.76
C GLY A 8 -4.00 -4.28 9.39
N VAL A 9 -4.51 -3.78 10.51
CA VAL A 9 -4.01 -2.57 11.18
C VAL A 9 -2.57 -2.69 11.65
N ASN A 10 -2.07 -3.89 11.95
CA ASN A 10 -0.68 -4.12 12.35
C ASN A 10 0.32 -4.03 11.18
N GLY A 11 -0.17 -4.05 9.94
CA GLY A 11 0.65 -3.97 8.72
C GLY A 11 1.26 -2.58 8.48
N LEU A 12 2.15 -2.53 7.49
CA LEU A 12 2.87 -1.32 7.08
C LEU A 12 1.93 -0.13 6.83
N ILE A 13 0.91 -0.31 5.99
CA ILE A 13 -0.02 0.76 5.61
C ILE A 13 -1.09 0.96 6.67
N GLY A 14 -1.67 -0.14 7.21
CA GLY A 14 -2.75 -0.07 8.20
C GLY A 14 -2.35 0.70 9.45
N SER A 15 -1.11 0.53 9.94
CA SER A 15 -0.62 1.26 11.11
C SER A 15 -0.44 2.76 10.85
N ALA A 16 0.04 3.16 9.67
CA ALA A 16 0.17 4.56 9.30
C ALA A 16 -1.21 5.26 9.15
N ILE A 17 -2.20 4.54 8.61
CA ILE A 17 -3.58 5.02 8.53
C ILE A 17 -4.18 5.20 9.92
N ALA A 18 -4.01 4.22 10.82
CA ALA A 18 -4.49 4.32 12.19
C ALA A 18 -3.87 5.52 12.92
N GLU A 19 -2.56 5.72 12.80
CA GLU A 19 -1.85 6.84 13.40
C GLU A 19 -2.43 8.20 13.00
N LEU A 20 -2.68 8.40 11.71
CA LEU A 20 -3.24 9.65 11.21
C LEU A 20 -4.70 9.87 11.65
N LEU A 21 -5.54 8.82 11.54
CA LEU A 21 -6.98 8.95 11.72
C LEU A 21 -7.42 9.05 13.19
N LEU A 22 -6.60 8.56 14.12
CA LEU A 22 -6.90 8.58 15.57
C LEU A 22 -7.19 9.97 16.13
N SER A 23 -6.56 11.01 15.57
CA SER A 23 -6.72 12.38 16.08
C SER A 23 -8.12 12.97 15.86
N LYS A 24 -8.89 12.43 14.89
CA LYS A 24 -10.17 12.99 14.45
C LYS A 24 -11.33 11.99 14.47
N ASN A 25 -11.07 10.70 14.66
CA ASN A 25 -12.04 9.62 14.48
C ASN A 25 -11.97 8.58 15.59
N GLU A 26 -13.06 7.81 15.77
CA GLU A 26 -13.06 6.58 16.54
C GLU A 26 -12.49 5.46 15.67
N VAL A 27 -11.25 5.04 15.94
CA VAL A 27 -10.58 3.99 15.18
C VAL A 27 -10.74 2.65 15.89
N ILE A 28 -11.15 1.64 15.13
CA ILE A 28 -11.15 0.23 15.52
C ILE A 28 -10.19 -0.49 14.60
N GLY A 29 -9.19 -1.13 15.18
CA GLY A 29 -8.23 -1.93 14.42
C GLY A 29 -8.48 -3.43 14.56
N THR A 30 -8.33 -4.18 13.46
CA THR A 30 -8.37 -5.64 13.51
C THR A 30 -7.26 -6.25 12.67
N SER A 31 -6.75 -7.38 13.15
CA SER A 31 -5.74 -8.19 12.47
C SER A 31 -5.76 -9.62 13.03
N ILE A 32 -5.00 -10.54 12.42
CA ILE A 32 -4.92 -11.93 12.86
C ILE A 32 -4.10 -12.11 14.14
N GLU A 33 -3.19 -11.18 14.41
CA GLU A 33 -2.33 -11.23 15.61
C GLU A 33 -3.15 -11.02 16.88
N LYS A 34 -2.71 -11.65 17.94
CA LYS A 34 -3.39 -11.59 19.25
C LYS A 34 -3.44 -10.17 19.82
N ASN A 35 -2.38 -9.39 19.59
CA ASN A 35 -2.19 -8.08 20.20
C ASN A 35 -2.02 -6.98 19.15
N ASN A 36 -2.39 -5.75 19.54
CA ASN A 36 -2.04 -4.56 18.81
C ASN A 36 -0.51 -4.37 18.78
N GLN A 37 0.09 -4.35 17.59
CA GLN A 37 1.53 -4.18 17.39
C GLN A 37 1.91 -2.77 16.91
N THR A 38 0.93 -1.86 16.82
CA THR A 38 1.18 -0.50 16.31
C THR A 38 1.84 0.41 17.34
N GLY A 39 1.64 0.14 18.63
CA GLY A 39 2.04 1.01 19.74
C GLY A 39 1.05 2.17 19.98
N LEU A 40 -0.06 2.23 19.24
CA LEU A 40 -1.09 3.26 19.34
C LEU A 40 -2.23 2.79 20.27
N ASP A 41 -2.91 3.74 20.90
CA ASP A 41 -4.05 3.44 21.78
C ASP A 41 -5.38 3.61 21.01
N PHE A 42 -5.98 2.48 20.63
CA PHE A 42 -7.30 2.38 20.01
C PHE A 42 -7.93 1.02 20.32
N GLN A 43 -9.22 0.89 20.07
CA GLN A 43 -9.90 -0.40 20.23
C GLN A 43 -9.35 -1.41 19.24
N TYR A 44 -8.61 -2.41 19.74
CA TYR A 44 -8.09 -3.51 18.93
C TYR A 44 -8.88 -4.80 19.20
N ILE A 45 -9.29 -5.47 18.13
CA ILE A 45 -10.03 -6.74 18.19
C ILE A 45 -9.34 -7.73 17.26
N GLN A 46 -8.85 -8.84 17.83
CA GLN A 46 -8.32 -9.92 17.02
C GLN A 46 -9.43 -10.51 16.14
N SER A 47 -9.23 -10.56 14.84
CA SER A 47 -10.17 -11.18 13.90
C SER A 47 -9.43 -11.69 12.67
N ASN A 48 -9.86 -12.84 12.17
CA ASN A 48 -9.40 -13.38 10.89
C ASN A 48 -10.47 -13.09 9.81
N ILE A 49 -10.13 -12.30 8.81
CA ILE A 49 -11.05 -11.96 7.73
C ILE A 49 -11.52 -13.18 6.91
N THR A 50 -10.78 -14.30 6.97
CA THR A 50 -11.20 -15.56 6.33
C THR A 50 -12.30 -16.29 7.10
N ASP A 51 -12.50 -15.95 8.38
CA ASP A 51 -13.55 -16.49 9.22
C ASP A 51 -14.67 -15.47 9.40
N ASN A 52 -15.75 -15.67 8.65
CA ASN A 52 -16.90 -14.77 8.70
C ASN A 52 -17.49 -14.62 10.12
N LYS A 53 -17.43 -15.65 10.96
CA LYS A 53 -17.95 -15.56 12.33
C LYS A 53 -17.19 -14.55 13.16
N THR A 54 -15.85 -14.54 13.07
CA THR A 54 -15.03 -13.56 13.82
C THR A 54 -15.27 -12.14 13.34
N LEU A 55 -15.45 -11.92 12.04
CA LEU A 55 -15.81 -10.61 11.48
C LEU A 55 -17.18 -10.11 11.95
N GLN A 56 -18.19 -10.99 11.97
CA GLN A 56 -19.54 -10.59 12.37
C GLN A 56 -19.63 -10.19 13.86
N ASN A 57 -18.64 -10.54 14.68
CA ASN A 57 -18.53 -10.12 16.07
C ASN A 57 -17.88 -8.73 16.26
N LEU A 58 -17.37 -8.11 15.20
CA LEU A 58 -16.87 -6.75 15.27
C LEU A 58 -17.99 -5.74 15.54
N PRO A 59 -17.69 -4.58 16.16
CA PRO A 59 -18.67 -3.55 16.51
C PRO A 59 -19.51 -3.07 15.31
N LYS A 60 -20.76 -2.74 15.57
CA LYS A 60 -21.71 -2.16 14.61
C LYS A 60 -22.49 -1.04 15.30
N PRO A 61 -22.88 0.04 14.59
CA PRO A 61 -22.57 0.32 13.18
C PRO A 61 -21.11 0.76 12.98
N ILE A 62 -20.63 0.70 11.73
CA ILE A 62 -19.35 1.22 11.27
C ILE A 62 -19.61 2.19 10.11
N ASP A 63 -19.06 3.40 10.18
CA ASP A 63 -19.23 4.37 9.09
C ASP A 63 -18.38 4.01 7.87
N ILE A 64 -17.10 3.67 8.10
CA ILE A 64 -16.12 3.44 7.03
C ILE A 64 -15.27 2.21 7.37
N ILE A 65 -14.98 1.41 6.36
CA ILE A 65 -13.99 0.33 6.43
C ILE A 65 -12.79 0.70 5.56
N VAL A 66 -11.58 0.63 6.12
CA VAL A 66 -10.33 0.67 5.35
C VAL A 66 -9.75 -0.73 5.31
N HIS A 67 -9.80 -1.36 4.14
CA HIS A 67 -9.38 -2.75 3.99
C HIS A 67 -7.92 -2.84 3.56
N CYS A 68 -7.02 -3.04 4.54
CA CYS A 68 -5.57 -3.20 4.34
C CYS A 68 -5.12 -4.67 4.45
N ALA A 69 -5.95 -5.54 5.01
CA ALA A 69 -5.59 -6.95 5.22
C ALA A 69 -5.38 -7.66 3.88
N ALA A 70 -4.20 -8.23 3.69
CA ALA A 70 -3.86 -9.04 2.52
C ALA A 70 -2.61 -9.87 2.80
N ILE A 71 -2.48 -10.99 2.12
CA ILE A 71 -1.21 -11.71 1.99
C ILE A 71 -0.55 -11.27 0.69
N ILE A 72 0.74 -10.93 0.77
CA ILE A 72 1.60 -10.64 -0.37
C ILE A 72 2.60 -11.79 -0.46
N THR A 73 2.46 -12.61 -1.48
CA THR A 73 3.42 -13.67 -1.80
C THR A 73 4.03 -13.41 -3.16
N GLY A 74 5.15 -14.10 -3.47
CA GLY A 74 5.69 -14.15 -4.82
C GLY A 74 4.75 -14.86 -5.81
N ASP A 75 5.29 -15.76 -6.62
CA ASP A 75 4.54 -16.44 -7.67
C ASP A 75 3.76 -17.68 -7.19
N ASP A 76 3.80 -17.99 -5.89
CA ASP A 76 3.20 -19.20 -5.36
C ASP A 76 1.68 -19.11 -5.25
N PHE A 77 0.99 -20.03 -5.91
CA PHE A 77 -0.42 -20.28 -5.69
C PHE A 77 -0.60 -21.01 -4.35
N SER A 78 -1.17 -20.30 -3.36
CA SER A 78 -1.46 -20.90 -2.07
C SER A 78 -2.91 -20.71 -1.66
N ASN A 79 -3.49 -21.70 -0.97
CA ASN A 79 -4.82 -21.58 -0.41
C ASN A 79 -4.92 -20.40 0.56
N ALA A 80 -3.85 -20.11 1.30
CA ALA A 80 -3.80 -18.97 2.21
C ALA A 80 -3.97 -17.64 1.48
N LEU A 81 -3.32 -17.47 0.32
CA LEU A 81 -3.45 -16.30 -0.54
C LEU A 81 -4.89 -16.10 -1.01
N ILE A 82 -5.50 -17.15 -1.58
CA ILE A 82 -6.87 -17.09 -2.09
C ILE A 82 -7.86 -16.87 -0.94
N ASN A 83 -7.73 -17.61 0.16
CA ASN A 83 -8.60 -17.46 1.31
C ASN A 83 -8.54 -16.03 1.86
N THR A 84 -7.34 -15.46 2.03
CA THR A 84 -7.22 -14.12 2.59
C THR A 84 -7.67 -13.05 1.59
N ASN A 85 -7.16 -13.09 0.36
CA ASN A 85 -7.36 -11.99 -0.58
C ASN A 85 -8.68 -12.08 -1.36
N CYS A 86 -9.34 -13.24 -1.43
CA CYS A 86 -10.62 -13.39 -2.12
C CYS A 86 -11.76 -13.66 -1.14
N ILE A 87 -11.69 -14.73 -0.34
CA ILE A 87 -12.75 -15.04 0.62
C ILE A 87 -12.80 -13.97 1.73
N GLY A 88 -11.64 -13.49 2.21
CA GLY A 88 -11.57 -12.41 3.18
C GLY A 88 -12.25 -11.12 2.69
N ILE A 89 -12.12 -10.80 1.39
CA ILE A 89 -12.81 -9.66 0.78
C ILE A 89 -14.34 -9.87 0.77
N GLN A 90 -14.82 -11.06 0.37
CA GLN A 90 -16.26 -11.37 0.39
C GLN A 90 -16.84 -11.27 1.82
N ASN A 91 -16.13 -11.80 2.80
CA ASN A 91 -16.53 -11.73 4.20
C ASN A 91 -16.55 -10.27 4.69
N THR A 92 -15.55 -9.46 4.30
CA THR A 92 -15.49 -8.03 4.65
C THR A 92 -16.65 -7.26 4.00
N ALA A 93 -17.00 -7.55 2.76
CA ALA A 93 -18.17 -6.96 2.09
C ALA A 93 -19.49 -7.35 2.80
N SER A 94 -19.65 -8.62 3.17
CA SER A 94 -20.80 -9.08 3.94
C SER A 94 -20.91 -8.37 5.30
N TYR A 95 -19.78 -8.22 6.00
CA TYR A 95 -19.73 -7.45 7.23
C TYR A 95 -20.10 -5.97 7.00
N ALA A 96 -19.58 -5.34 5.94
CA ALA A 96 -19.87 -3.95 5.60
C ALA A 96 -21.38 -3.70 5.41
N ILE A 97 -22.08 -4.64 4.76
CA ILE A 97 -23.54 -4.59 4.60
C ILE A 97 -24.22 -4.66 5.97
N ASN A 98 -23.86 -5.65 6.79
CA ASN A 98 -24.46 -5.90 8.11
C ASN A 98 -24.14 -4.80 9.13
N ALA A 99 -23.05 -4.06 8.93
CA ALA A 99 -22.62 -2.95 9.79
C ALA A 99 -23.17 -1.58 9.32
N ASN A 100 -24.00 -1.54 8.28
CA ASN A 100 -24.49 -0.31 7.63
C ASN A 100 -23.34 0.63 7.23
N CYS A 101 -22.21 0.06 6.79
CA CYS A 101 -21.05 0.82 6.38
C CYS A 101 -21.38 1.68 5.17
N LYS A 102 -21.05 2.98 5.22
CA LYS A 102 -21.30 3.91 4.12
C LYS A 102 -20.34 3.68 2.97
N ASN A 103 -19.04 3.67 3.28
CA ASN A 103 -17.97 3.56 2.29
C ASN A 103 -16.93 2.51 2.70
N LEU A 104 -16.39 1.80 1.72
CA LEU A 104 -15.25 0.91 1.89
C LEU A 104 -14.09 1.38 1.01
N ILE A 105 -12.94 1.65 1.64
CA ILE A 105 -11.69 1.99 0.97
C ILE A 105 -10.86 0.70 0.86
N PHE A 106 -10.56 0.31 -0.38
CA PHE A 106 -9.78 -0.90 -0.69
C PHE A 106 -8.38 -0.53 -1.18
N LEU A 107 -7.36 -1.05 -0.51
CA LEU A 107 -5.98 -0.89 -0.94
C LEU A 107 -5.63 -1.96 -1.98
N SER A 108 -5.72 -1.57 -3.24
CA SER A 108 -5.33 -2.37 -4.40
C SER A 108 -3.86 -2.16 -4.75
N SER A 109 -3.43 -2.69 -5.86
CA SER A 109 -2.05 -2.64 -6.34
C SER A 109 -2.01 -2.06 -7.75
N LEU A 110 -1.15 -1.07 -8.02
CA LEU A 110 -1.00 -0.54 -9.37
C LEU A 110 -0.44 -1.59 -10.35
N PRO A 111 0.51 -2.48 -9.97
CA PRO A 111 1.01 -3.55 -10.83
C PRO A 111 -0.03 -4.57 -11.35
N ILE A 112 -1.32 -4.46 -11.01
CA ILE A 112 -2.38 -5.22 -11.71
C ILE A 112 -2.41 -4.95 -13.22
N ILE A 113 -1.82 -3.85 -13.68
CA ILE A 113 -1.72 -3.51 -15.11
C ILE A 113 -0.68 -4.34 -15.86
N GLY A 114 0.21 -5.08 -15.15
CA GLY A 114 1.35 -5.75 -15.75
C GLY A 114 2.43 -4.79 -16.20
N LYS A 115 3.09 -5.10 -17.33
CA LYS A 115 4.08 -4.19 -17.93
C LYS A 115 3.40 -2.89 -18.38
N PRO A 116 3.87 -1.71 -17.92
CA PRO A 116 3.35 -0.44 -18.38
C PRO A 116 3.51 -0.30 -19.90
N SER A 117 2.40 -0.15 -20.62
CA SER A 117 2.38 0.03 -22.08
C SER A 117 2.09 1.46 -22.50
N ILE A 118 1.54 2.25 -21.59
CA ILE A 118 1.19 3.65 -21.79
C ILE A 118 1.65 4.43 -20.55
N VAL A 119 2.42 5.48 -20.76
CA VAL A 119 2.87 6.38 -19.68
C VAL A 119 2.52 7.83 -20.03
N PRO A 120 2.10 8.66 -19.05
CA PRO A 120 1.91 8.29 -17.65
C PRO A 120 0.74 7.30 -17.45
N ILE A 121 0.87 6.41 -16.45
CA ILE A 121 -0.13 5.40 -16.13
C ILE A 121 -1.33 6.08 -15.48
N THR A 122 -2.49 6.01 -16.14
CA THR A 122 -3.77 6.49 -15.61
C THR A 122 -4.61 5.33 -15.07
N GLU A 123 -5.73 5.63 -14.41
CA GLU A 123 -6.67 4.61 -13.90
C GLU A 123 -7.35 3.79 -15.00
N THR A 124 -7.32 4.29 -16.23
CA THR A 124 -7.88 3.62 -17.43
C THR A 124 -6.87 2.75 -18.18
N HIS A 125 -5.62 2.66 -17.70
CA HIS A 125 -4.62 1.77 -18.30
C HIS A 125 -5.15 0.33 -18.38
N PRO A 126 -4.91 -0.41 -19.47
CA PRO A 126 -5.31 -1.81 -19.60
C PRO A 126 -4.82 -2.67 -18.43
N ILE A 127 -5.66 -3.60 -17.98
CA ILE A 127 -5.37 -4.51 -16.86
C ILE A 127 -4.83 -5.82 -17.39
N ASN A 128 -3.67 -6.23 -16.89
CA ASN A 128 -3.01 -7.50 -17.23
C ASN A 128 -2.19 -8.02 -16.03
N PRO A 129 -2.84 -8.56 -14.98
CA PRO A 129 -2.18 -8.92 -13.73
C PRO A 129 -1.08 -9.96 -13.92
N PRO A 130 0.18 -9.68 -13.52
CA PRO A 130 1.32 -10.53 -13.84
C PRO A 130 1.49 -11.74 -12.90
N THR A 131 0.88 -11.71 -11.72
CA THR A 131 0.98 -12.77 -10.72
C THR A 131 -0.36 -13.07 -10.08
N ILE A 132 -0.47 -14.23 -9.42
CA ILE A 132 -1.68 -14.61 -8.67
C ILE A 132 -2.06 -13.55 -7.63
N TYR A 133 -1.09 -12.97 -6.93
CA TYR A 133 -1.36 -11.86 -6.01
C TYR A 133 -2.09 -10.70 -6.70
N HIS A 134 -1.61 -10.26 -7.85
CA HIS A 134 -2.23 -9.16 -8.60
C HIS A 134 -3.61 -9.54 -9.15
N ILE A 135 -3.82 -10.81 -9.53
CA ILE A 135 -5.15 -11.33 -9.89
C ILE A 135 -6.10 -11.20 -8.70
N THR A 136 -5.66 -11.58 -7.48
CA THR A 136 -6.52 -11.46 -6.28
C THR A 136 -6.83 -10.00 -5.93
N LYS A 137 -5.90 -9.07 -6.17
CA LYS A 137 -6.16 -7.63 -5.98
C LYS A 137 -7.19 -7.11 -6.98
N TYR A 138 -7.06 -7.48 -8.25
CA TYR A 138 -8.05 -7.10 -9.27
C TYR A 138 -9.41 -7.75 -9.02
N PHE A 139 -9.44 -9.02 -8.59
CA PHE A 139 -10.66 -9.66 -8.11
C PHE A 139 -11.33 -8.84 -7.01
N GLY A 140 -10.56 -8.33 -6.05
CA GLY A 140 -11.06 -7.49 -4.96
C GLY A 140 -11.72 -6.20 -5.45
N GLU A 141 -11.13 -5.51 -6.43
CA GLU A 141 -11.72 -4.33 -7.06
C GLU A 141 -13.12 -4.65 -7.64
N LEU A 142 -13.19 -5.71 -8.42
CA LEU A 142 -14.43 -6.13 -9.08
C LEU A 142 -15.48 -6.65 -8.08
N ALA A 143 -15.07 -7.50 -7.15
CA ALA A 143 -15.97 -8.10 -6.17
C ALA A 143 -16.63 -7.05 -5.26
N LEU A 144 -15.82 -6.11 -4.72
CA LEU A 144 -16.35 -5.06 -3.85
C LEU A 144 -17.33 -4.14 -4.59
N GLN A 145 -16.99 -3.72 -5.81
CA GLN A 145 -17.88 -2.87 -6.60
C GLN A 145 -19.20 -3.56 -6.96
N ASN A 146 -19.17 -4.88 -7.20
CA ASN A 146 -20.38 -5.65 -7.48
C ASN A 146 -21.23 -5.93 -6.22
N LEU A 147 -20.59 -6.19 -5.08
CA LEU A 147 -21.27 -6.54 -3.83
C LEU A 147 -21.86 -5.32 -3.10
N LEU A 148 -21.14 -4.19 -3.12
CA LEU A 148 -21.49 -2.99 -2.34
C LEU A 148 -22.07 -1.85 -3.20
N GLY A 149 -21.84 -1.88 -4.52
CA GLY A 149 -22.12 -0.76 -5.43
C GLY A 149 -20.88 0.13 -5.63
N LYS A 150 -20.72 0.67 -6.85
CA LYS A 150 -19.54 1.47 -7.24
C LYS A 150 -19.43 2.79 -6.47
N ASP A 151 -20.55 3.35 -6.08
CA ASP A 151 -20.71 4.59 -5.32
C ASP A 151 -20.32 4.47 -3.83
N ARG A 152 -20.18 3.24 -3.34
CA ARG A 152 -19.74 2.94 -1.96
C ARG A 152 -18.30 2.43 -1.85
N VAL A 153 -17.62 2.25 -2.97
CA VAL A 153 -16.26 1.65 -3.00
C VAL A 153 -15.26 2.65 -3.54
N ILE A 154 -14.20 2.84 -2.77
CA ILE A 154 -13.02 3.63 -3.14
C ILE A 154 -11.88 2.66 -3.30
N VAL A 155 -11.23 2.63 -4.46
CA VAL A 155 -10.10 1.76 -4.75
C VAL A 155 -8.84 2.60 -4.90
N PHE A 156 -7.82 2.29 -4.12
CA PHE A 156 -6.49 2.89 -4.26
C PHE A 156 -5.55 1.91 -4.93
N ARG A 157 -5.12 2.20 -6.15
CA ARG A 157 -4.05 1.50 -6.84
C ARG A 157 -2.71 2.11 -6.44
N ILE A 158 -1.96 1.37 -5.64
CA ILE A 158 -0.73 1.83 -5.01
C ILE A 158 0.47 1.15 -5.68
N PRO A 159 1.52 1.88 -6.10
CA PRO A 159 2.70 1.28 -6.73
C PRO A 159 3.59 0.57 -5.71
N SER A 160 4.58 1.25 -5.13
CA SER A 160 5.51 0.68 -4.15
C SER A 160 5.44 1.47 -2.84
N PRO A 161 4.62 1.01 -1.87
CA PRO A 161 4.52 1.65 -0.57
C PRO A 161 5.81 1.43 0.24
N ILE A 162 6.37 2.51 0.79
CA ILE A 162 7.57 2.49 1.63
C ILE A 162 7.37 3.31 2.90
N GLY A 163 8.10 2.95 3.94
CA GLY A 163 8.09 3.62 5.24
C GLY A 163 8.92 2.84 6.26
N ARG A 164 8.94 3.31 7.49
CA ARG A 164 9.79 2.76 8.56
C ARG A 164 9.60 1.25 8.80
N LYS A 165 8.40 0.73 8.63
CA LYS A 165 8.08 -0.71 8.79
C LYS A 165 8.24 -1.53 7.50
N THR A 166 8.81 -0.97 6.43
CA THR A 166 9.08 -1.73 5.20
C THR A 166 10.01 -2.90 5.51
N ALA A 167 9.67 -4.09 4.99
CA ALA A 167 10.44 -5.29 5.24
C ALA A 167 11.93 -5.11 4.86
N PRO A 168 12.88 -5.52 5.72
CA PRO A 168 14.30 -5.19 5.57
C PRO A 168 14.98 -5.79 4.34
N ASN A 169 14.36 -6.78 3.71
CA ASN A 169 14.84 -7.44 2.48
C ASN A 169 14.34 -6.77 1.18
N LYS A 170 13.56 -5.67 1.28
CA LYS A 170 13.12 -4.91 0.11
C LYS A 170 14.22 -3.94 -0.33
N ILE A 171 14.18 -3.56 -1.63
CA ILE A 171 15.23 -2.75 -2.26
C ILE A 171 15.53 -1.45 -1.48
N VAL A 172 14.51 -0.70 -1.06
CA VAL A 172 14.71 0.59 -0.38
C VAL A 172 15.41 0.44 0.98
N PRO A 173 14.95 -0.41 1.94
CA PRO A 173 15.70 -0.65 3.17
C PRO A 173 17.10 -1.23 2.97
N VAL A 174 17.29 -2.10 1.96
CA VAL A 174 18.60 -2.65 1.61
C VAL A 174 19.55 -1.53 1.17
N PHE A 175 19.09 -0.64 0.30
CA PHE A 175 19.90 0.49 -0.19
C PHE A 175 20.24 1.48 0.94
N VAL A 176 19.29 1.80 1.80
CA VAL A 176 19.52 2.64 2.99
C VAL A 176 20.57 2.00 3.91
N LYS A 177 20.41 0.70 4.20
CA LYS A 177 21.38 -0.03 5.02
C LYS A 177 22.77 -0.02 4.40
N ASN A 178 22.88 -0.38 3.11
CA ASN A 178 24.15 -0.41 2.40
C ASN A 178 24.85 0.94 2.44
N ALA A 179 24.13 2.03 2.22
CA ALA A 179 24.69 3.38 2.29
C ALA A 179 25.22 3.72 3.70
N ILE A 180 24.47 3.39 4.75
CA ILE A 180 24.90 3.65 6.15
C ILE A 180 26.13 2.83 6.53
N GLU A 181 26.19 1.58 6.10
CA GLU A 181 27.26 0.64 6.45
C GLU A 181 28.45 0.69 5.47
N ASN A 182 28.43 1.57 4.45
CA ASN A 182 29.42 1.67 3.37
C ASN A 182 29.63 0.35 2.61
N ILE A 183 28.54 -0.38 2.37
CA ILE A 183 28.51 -1.61 1.57
C ILE A 183 28.18 -1.25 0.13
N ASP A 184 28.87 -1.81 -0.84
CA ASP A 184 28.62 -1.59 -2.26
C ASP A 184 27.22 -2.06 -2.68
N PHE A 185 26.64 -1.33 -3.62
CA PHE A 185 25.34 -1.65 -4.21
C PHE A 185 25.53 -2.61 -5.38
N ASN A 186 24.80 -3.71 -5.38
CA ASN A 186 24.73 -4.62 -6.53
C ASN A 186 23.37 -4.45 -7.21
N ILE A 187 23.37 -3.84 -8.39
CA ILE A 187 22.18 -3.53 -9.16
C ILE A 187 22.11 -4.46 -10.38
N LEU A 188 20.96 -5.09 -10.61
CA LEU A 188 20.72 -5.91 -11.78
C LEU A 188 20.59 -5.04 -13.04
N GLY A 189 21.06 -5.56 -14.19
CA GLY A 189 21.07 -4.85 -15.45
C GLY A 189 21.94 -3.58 -15.41
N GLN A 190 21.43 -2.49 -15.95
CA GLN A 190 22.06 -1.16 -15.92
C GLN A 190 21.39 -0.21 -14.91
N GLY A 191 20.45 -0.74 -14.11
CA GLY A 191 19.71 0.04 -13.13
C GLY A 191 18.69 1.03 -13.72
N LYS A 192 18.25 0.83 -14.95
CA LYS A 192 17.35 1.74 -15.69
C LYS A 192 15.88 1.57 -15.34
N ARG A 193 15.50 0.45 -14.71
CA ARG A 193 14.12 0.21 -14.29
C ARG A 193 13.62 1.35 -13.40
N ILE A 194 12.57 2.02 -13.85
CA ILE A 194 11.95 3.14 -13.13
C ILE A 194 10.84 2.62 -12.24
N GLN A 195 10.85 3.02 -10.97
CA GLN A 195 9.86 2.67 -9.94
C GLN A 195 9.26 3.93 -9.33
N ASN A 196 7.97 3.86 -8.99
CA ASN A 196 7.33 4.89 -8.18
C ASN A 196 7.23 4.42 -6.74
N TYR A 197 7.84 5.16 -5.83
CA TYR A 197 7.80 4.90 -4.39
C TYR A 197 6.92 5.93 -3.71
N ILE A 198 5.97 5.48 -2.88
CA ILE A 198 5.11 6.37 -2.11
C ILE A 198 5.26 6.10 -0.62
N ASP A 199 5.40 7.16 0.17
CA ASP A 199 5.43 7.06 1.63
C ASP A 199 4.07 6.63 2.17
N VAL A 200 4.07 5.70 3.13
CA VAL A 200 2.82 5.20 3.74
C VAL A 200 2.04 6.28 4.48
N ARG A 201 2.71 7.37 4.93
CA ARG A 201 2.04 8.54 5.51
C ARG A 201 1.22 9.29 4.47
N ASP A 202 1.67 9.33 3.21
CA ASP A 202 0.88 9.90 2.10
C ASP A 202 -0.30 9.01 1.72
N ILE A 203 -0.15 7.68 1.80
CA ILE A 203 -1.29 6.77 1.63
C ILE A 203 -2.34 7.02 2.73
N ALA A 204 -1.91 7.22 3.97
CA ALA A 204 -2.81 7.56 5.06
C ALA A 204 -3.53 8.90 4.81
N ARG A 205 -2.83 9.91 4.28
CA ARG A 205 -3.43 11.19 3.87
C ARG A 205 -4.42 11.03 2.71
N ALA A 206 -4.13 10.17 1.74
CA ALA A 206 -5.09 9.88 0.67
C ALA A 206 -6.38 9.26 1.21
N VAL A 207 -6.27 8.37 2.22
CA VAL A 207 -7.44 7.82 2.93
C VAL A 207 -8.22 8.93 3.63
N GLU A 208 -7.56 9.84 4.35
CA GLU A 208 -8.20 10.98 5.00
C GLU A 208 -8.92 11.87 3.98
N CYS A 209 -8.27 12.23 2.87
CA CYS A 209 -8.87 13.00 1.79
C CYS A 209 -10.13 12.32 1.22
N ALA A 210 -10.06 11.02 0.94
CA ALA A 210 -11.21 10.27 0.42
C ALA A 210 -12.40 10.23 1.40
N ILE A 211 -12.11 10.15 2.70
CA ILE A 211 -13.11 10.20 3.76
C ILE A 211 -13.76 11.59 3.84
N GLU A 212 -12.98 12.66 3.75
CA GLU A 212 -13.47 14.04 3.83
C GLU A 212 -14.30 14.45 2.61
N GLN A 213 -13.92 13.98 1.41
CA GLN A 213 -14.62 14.26 0.16
C GLN A 213 -15.82 13.33 -0.09
N GLU A 214 -16.05 12.32 0.74
CA GLU A 214 -17.09 11.29 0.55
C GLU A 214 -17.05 10.68 -0.87
N SER A 215 -15.85 10.50 -1.40
CA SER A 215 -15.59 10.10 -2.78
C SER A 215 -15.90 8.62 -3.03
N SER A 216 -15.98 8.25 -4.31
CA SER A 216 -16.04 6.86 -4.78
C SER A 216 -15.25 6.70 -6.08
N GLY A 217 -14.90 5.47 -6.43
CA GLY A 217 -14.19 5.17 -7.67
C GLY A 217 -12.76 4.67 -7.48
N ILE A 218 -12.00 4.62 -8.57
CA ILE A 218 -10.63 4.10 -8.60
C ILE A 218 -9.67 5.28 -8.74
N PHE A 219 -8.59 5.27 -7.94
CA PHE A 219 -7.58 6.32 -7.90
C PHE A 219 -6.18 5.73 -7.85
N ASN A 220 -5.27 6.25 -8.65
CA ASN A 220 -3.84 6.01 -8.48
C ASN A 220 -3.33 6.87 -7.32
N ILE A 221 -2.74 6.22 -6.32
CA ILE A 221 -2.15 6.89 -5.16
C ILE A 221 -0.64 6.66 -5.22
N ALA A 222 0.07 7.66 -5.69
CA ALA A 222 1.50 7.60 -6.02
C ALA A 222 2.20 8.91 -5.68
N SER A 223 3.53 8.90 -5.64
CA SER A 223 4.32 10.14 -5.58
C SER A 223 4.42 10.78 -6.97
N GLU A 224 4.70 12.08 -7.01
CA GLU A 224 4.86 12.81 -8.28
C GLU A 224 6.12 12.38 -9.05
N HIS A 225 7.13 11.89 -8.34
CA HIS A 225 8.41 11.49 -8.92
C HIS A 225 8.59 9.97 -8.88
N SER A 226 9.20 9.46 -9.94
CA SER A 226 9.63 8.07 -10.05
C SER A 226 11.15 8.02 -10.22
N TYR A 227 11.78 6.99 -9.71
CA TYR A 227 13.24 6.88 -9.68
C TYR A 227 13.67 5.57 -10.33
N SER A 228 14.76 5.62 -11.12
CA SER A 228 15.44 4.41 -11.53
C SER A 228 16.17 3.77 -10.33
N ASN A 229 16.47 2.48 -10.41
CA ASN A 229 17.26 1.81 -9.38
C ASN A 229 18.61 2.47 -9.19
N LYS A 230 19.23 2.98 -10.28
CA LYS A 230 20.48 3.73 -10.24
C LYS A 230 20.31 5.05 -9.48
N GLU A 231 19.34 5.87 -9.84
CA GLU A 231 19.06 7.16 -9.17
C GLU A 231 18.77 6.98 -7.69
N LEU A 232 18.02 5.93 -7.31
CA LEU A 232 17.76 5.63 -5.90
C LEU A 232 19.03 5.26 -5.14
N ALA A 233 19.96 4.50 -5.74
CA ALA A 233 21.23 4.17 -5.12
C ALA A 233 22.12 5.41 -4.97
N GLU A 234 22.24 6.23 -6.02
CA GLU A 234 22.99 7.49 -5.98
C GLU A 234 22.42 8.45 -4.92
N LEU A 235 21.11 8.52 -4.80
CA LEU A 235 20.44 9.30 -3.77
C LEU A 235 20.79 8.81 -2.37
N CYS A 236 20.77 7.50 -2.12
CA CYS A 236 21.18 6.93 -0.83
C CYS A 236 22.66 7.22 -0.52
N ILE A 237 23.55 7.05 -1.50
CA ILE A 237 24.99 7.36 -1.34
C ILE A 237 25.17 8.82 -0.91
N ASN A 238 24.53 9.75 -1.60
CA ASN A 238 24.65 11.18 -1.33
C ASN A 238 24.03 11.56 0.02
N LEU A 239 22.81 11.06 0.31
CA LEU A 239 22.05 11.39 1.53
C LEU A 239 22.76 10.94 2.81
N PHE A 240 23.46 9.80 2.76
CA PHE A 240 24.16 9.23 3.92
C PHE A 240 25.68 9.45 3.89
N ASN A 241 26.21 10.25 2.94
CA ASN A 241 27.64 10.49 2.73
C ASN A 241 28.45 9.18 2.66
N SER A 242 27.92 8.20 1.92
CA SER A 242 28.51 6.86 1.83
C SER A 242 29.69 6.80 0.87
N SER A 243 30.68 5.97 1.19
CA SER A 243 31.78 5.62 0.29
C SER A 243 31.47 4.43 -0.63
N SER A 244 30.26 3.89 -0.56
CA SER A 244 29.81 2.75 -1.36
C SER A 244 29.87 3.03 -2.86
N LYS A 245 30.16 1.99 -3.64
CA LYS A 245 30.15 2.02 -5.11
C LYS A 245 28.90 1.30 -5.65
N ILE A 246 28.53 1.64 -6.88
CA ILE A 246 27.46 0.95 -7.60
C ILE A 246 28.13 -0.04 -8.57
N ASN A 247 27.82 -1.32 -8.38
CA ASN A 247 28.23 -2.42 -9.25
C ASN A 247 27.02 -2.92 -10.02
N TYR A 248 27.18 -3.11 -11.31
CA TYR A 248 26.13 -3.65 -12.19
C TYR A 248 26.42 -5.12 -12.51
N ALA A 249 25.43 -5.99 -12.36
CA ALA A 249 25.61 -7.43 -12.57
C ALA A 249 24.30 -8.09 -13.06
N GLY A 250 24.46 -9.10 -13.90
CA GLY A 250 23.34 -9.90 -14.38
C GLY A 250 22.39 -9.12 -15.32
N GLU A 251 21.14 -9.59 -15.41
CA GLU A 251 20.10 -9.05 -16.26
C GLU A 251 18.88 -8.66 -15.39
N ASP A 252 18.33 -7.46 -15.60
CA ASP A 252 17.02 -7.10 -15.08
C ASP A 252 15.97 -7.29 -16.18
N LYS A 253 15.12 -8.30 -16.07
CA LYS A 253 14.06 -8.62 -17.05
C LYS A 253 13.00 -7.52 -17.17
N GLU A 254 12.96 -6.60 -16.22
CA GLU A 254 12.03 -5.48 -16.17
C GLU A 254 12.75 -4.13 -16.36
N GLU A 255 13.97 -4.12 -16.92
CA GLU A 255 14.80 -2.93 -17.06
C GLU A 255 14.15 -1.82 -17.89
N ASP A 256 13.26 -2.19 -18.81
CA ASP A 256 12.50 -1.26 -19.64
C ASP A 256 11.14 -0.83 -19.03
N PHE A 257 10.82 -1.29 -17.81
CA PHE A 257 9.57 -0.89 -17.13
C PHE A 257 9.70 0.53 -16.60
N GLN A 258 8.68 1.35 -16.92
CA GLN A 258 8.61 2.75 -16.51
C GLN A 258 7.33 2.98 -15.70
N TRP A 259 7.44 2.93 -14.39
CA TRP A 259 6.33 3.19 -13.48
C TRP A 259 6.16 4.70 -13.26
N ILE A 260 5.86 5.44 -14.34
CA ILE A 260 5.52 6.87 -14.32
C ILE A 260 3.99 6.97 -14.19
N VAL A 261 3.51 7.47 -13.06
CA VAL A 261 2.09 7.39 -12.67
C VAL A 261 1.45 8.76 -12.71
N SER A 262 0.29 8.89 -13.38
CA SER A 262 -0.55 10.09 -13.25
C SER A 262 -1.35 10.01 -11.94
N THR A 263 -1.30 11.12 -11.20
CA THR A 263 -2.09 11.36 -9.96
C THR A 263 -3.16 12.44 -10.17
N ASP A 264 -3.38 12.88 -11.41
CA ASP A 264 -4.26 14.00 -11.74
C ASP A 264 -5.70 13.78 -11.24
N LYS A 265 -6.19 12.55 -11.32
CA LYS A 265 -7.53 12.21 -10.83
C LYS A 265 -7.61 12.34 -9.30
N ALA A 266 -6.63 11.81 -8.57
CA ALA A 266 -6.58 11.93 -7.12
C ALA A 266 -6.45 13.40 -6.68
N LYS A 267 -5.66 14.20 -7.39
CA LYS A 267 -5.54 15.64 -7.13
C LYS A 267 -6.86 16.37 -7.35
N ARG A 268 -7.53 16.13 -8.48
CA ARG A 268 -8.77 16.81 -8.85
C ARG A 268 -9.97 16.41 -7.98
N GLU A 269 -10.13 15.11 -7.70
CA GLU A 269 -11.35 14.57 -7.09
C GLU A 269 -11.21 14.32 -5.58
N LEU A 270 -10.00 14.06 -5.07
CA LEU A 270 -9.73 13.89 -3.64
C LEU A 270 -9.04 15.10 -3.00
N GLY A 271 -8.50 16.04 -3.80
CA GLY A 271 -7.59 17.08 -3.30
C GLY A 271 -6.26 16.52 -2.80
N PHE A 272 -5.91 15.29 -3.20
CA PHE A 272 -4.71 14.60 -2.74
C PHE A 272 -3.50 14.91 -3.61
N THR A 273 -2.40 15.27 -2.95
CA THR A 273 -1.03 15.27 -3.50
C THR A 273 -0.08 14.68 -2.48
N ALA A 274 0.90 13.89 -2.93
CA ALA A 274 1.95 13.40 -2.05
C ALA A 274 2.78 14.56 -1.50
N LYS A 275 3.14 14.52 -0.21
CA LYS A 275 3.88 15.57 0.47
C LYS A 275 5.26 15.15 0.93
N TYR A 276 5.43 13.86 1.25
CA TYR A 276 6.72 13.37 1.75
C TYR A 276 7.66 13.12 0.59
N SER A 277 8.85 13.74 0.64
CA SER A 277 9.90 13.47 -0.33
C SER A 277 10.48 12.08 -0.12
N ILE A 278 11.18 11.56 -1.15
CA ILE A 278 11.87 10.28 -1.03
C ILE A 278 12.98 10.36 0.04
N GLU A 279 13.68 11.49 0.13
CA GLU A 279 14.74 11.74 1.12
C GLU A 279 14.20 11.69 2.55
N GLU A 280 13.06 12.31 2.82
CA GLU A 280 12.39 12.25 4.13
C GLU A 280 12.02 10.82 4.50
N THR A 281 11.56 10.04 3.52
CA THR A 281 11.21 8.63 3.71
C THR A 281 12.45 7.77 3.96
N LEU A 282 13.54 7.97 3.19
CA LEU A 282 14.81 7.27 3.40
C LEU A 282 15.41 7.59 4.77
N MET A 283 15.34 8.85 5.21
CA MET A 283 15.76 9.28 6.54
C MET A 283 14.92 8.64 7.66
N ASP A 284 13.62 8.47 7.46
CA ASP A 284 12.78 7.77 8.43
C ASP A 284 13.11 6.27 8.50
N ILE A 285 13.31 5.61 7.37
CA ILE A 285 13.74 4.21 7.28
C ILE A 285 15.12 4.02 7.95
N SER A 286 16.03 4.98 7.80
CA SER A 286 17.38 4.92 8.38
C SER A 286 17.41 4.77 9.89
N LYS A 287 16.36 5.23 10.59
CA LYS A 287 16.23 5.08 12.04
C LYS A 287 16.24 3.62 12.52
N ASN A 288 15.93 2.68 11.62
CA ASN A 288 16.00 1.23 11.92
C ASN A 288 17.43 0.69 11.95
N PHE A 289 18.41 1.42 11.40
CA PHE A 289 19.81 1.00 11.22
C PHE A 289 20.79 1.84 12.04
N LYS A 290 20.35 2.97 12.58
CA LYS A 290 21.16 3.77 13.51
C LYS A 290 21.13 3.11 14.88
N LYS A 291 22.30 2.69 15.38
CA LYS A 291 22.48 2.20 16.75
C LYS A 291 22.46 3.35 17.74
#